data_f293f577af209aef9f5cb4cf291260fe
#
_entry.id   f293f577af209aef9f5cb4cf291260fe
#
_cell.length_a   1.000
_cell.length_b   1.000
_cell.length_c   1.000
_cell.angle_alpha   90.00
_cell.angle_beta   90.00
_cell.angle_gamma   90.00
#
_symmetry.space_group_name_H-M   'P 1'
#
loop_
_entity.id
_entity.type
_entity.pdbx_description
1 polymer ?
#
loop_
_entity_poly.entity_id
_entity_poly.type
_entity_poly.pdbx_seq_one_letter_code
_entity_poly.pdbx_strand_id
1 'polypeptide(L)'
;MRSAWFTRALLAATFVMALTGVAVAQSPAQPAPGADVLAFDDAVQRAIAANPTAERAATAVRSAEALLAQARAAVRPSIDGSIVTTMLDGERGFSGNVVQPQTQVLFAGFASTPVLAMAQWAARAQAAERVGVARLSADDVRRQVGVAAAEAYLSILGAKRQVEVNERARDTAQAQLDYARARREGGVGSRLNELRAAQELAVIQEAVEQARLSVALGQEALGLITSSDRAVDIAGEPALDAPAADGESWLRHRTDIKLFDARIDAAGHVLADSWKDWVPTVRASFEPQYITPSGLFSPSGTWRAVLTASVPIFDGGQRRALKAFREVEVSLAQVDLKDGELRAKSGVRSARVSIAAEALSLERAREAASHAAEVLRITDVAFRAGATTNIELVDAQRRSRDAETAVRRAEDRARLARLALLVALGQFPR
;
A
#
# COMPACT_ATOMS: atom_id res chain seq x y z
N MET A 1 -4.30 40.99 -42.14
CA MET A 1 -3.02 41.71 -42.31
C MET A 1 -1.93 40.99 -41.53
N ARG A 2 -1.03 40.46 -42.29
CA ARG A 2 0.45 40.38 -42.15
C ARG A 2 0.94 39.60 -40.94
N SER A 3 1.54 38.50 -41.11
CA SER A 3 2.72 37.91 -41.80
C SER A 3 3.77 37.58 -40.72
N ALA A 4 4.09 36.33 -40.54
CA ALA A 4 5.04 35.51 -41.29
C ALA A 4 6.51 35.70 -40.84
N TRP A 5 7.21 34.57 -40.95
CA TRP A 5 8.65 34.41 -41.21
C TRP A 5 9.50 34.09 -39.97
N PHE A 6 10.36 33.17 -39.90
CA PHE A 6 11.26 32.34 -40.76
C PHE A 6 12.22 31.69 -39.75
N THR A 7 13.01 30.72 -39.86
CA THR A 7 13.60 29.94 -40.98
C THR A 7 14.27 28.69 -40.40
N ARG A 8 14.45 27.70 -41.23
CA ARG A 8 15.27 26.50 -41.09
C ARG A 8 16.75 26.84 -40.92
N ALA A 9 17.47 26.04 -40.10
CA ALA A 9 18.89 25.76 -40.31
C ALA A 9 19.17 24.30 -40.00
N LEU A 10 19.41 23.52 -41.06
CA LEU A 10 20.08 22.21 -41.07
C LEU A 10 21.57 22.46 -40.71
N LEU A 11 22.09 21.67 -39.78
CA LEU A 11 23.53 21.44 -39.66
C LEU A 11 23.75 19.94 -39.43
N ALA A 12 24.18 19.29 -40.50
CA ALA A 12 24.75 17.95 -40.49
C ALA A 12 26.14 18.03 -39.82
N ALA A 13 26.29 17.29 -38.70
CA ALA A 13 27.60 17.02 -38.13
C ALA A 13 27.82 15.51 -38.13
N THR A 14 28.65 15.09 -39.06
CA THR A 14 29.25 13.75 -39.16
C THR A 14 30.08 13.50 -37.89
N PHE A 15 29.67 12.53 -37.09
CA PHE A 15 30.43 12.06 -35.92
C PHE A 15 31.14 10.76 -36.27
N VAL A 16 32.46 10.84 -36.37
CA VAL A 16 33.36 9.71 -36.57
C VAL A 16 33.39 8.87 -35.30
N MET A 17 32.99 7.62 -35.40
CA MET A 17 33.06 6.61 -34.32
C MET A 17 34.52 6.16 -34.15
N ALA A 18 35.18 6.62 -33.10
CA ALA A 18 36.39 6.00 -32.61
C ALA A 18 36.03 4.96 -31.52
N LEU A 19 36.10 3.67 -31.88
CA LEU A 19 36.04 2.58 -30.91
C LEU A 19 37.33 2.56 -30.07
N THR A 20 37.28 3.15 -28.88
CA THR A 20 38.24 2.84 -27.81
C THR A 20 37.59 1.85 -26.88
N GLY A 21 38.02 0.60 -26.90
CA GLY A 21 37.65 -0.44 -25.94
C GLY A 21 38.09 -0.03 -24.52
N VAL A 22 37.16 0.39 -23.67
CA VAL A 22 37.42 0.52 -22.24
C VAL A 22 37.15 -0.85 -21.63
N ALA A 23 38.23 -1.52 -21.23
CA ALA A 23 38.18 -2.69 -20.35
C ALA A 23 37.65 -2.18 -18.99
N VAL A 24 36.37 -2.44 -18.71
CA VAL A 24 35.78 -2.20 -17.40
C VAL A 24 36.36 -3.25 -16.46
N ALA A 25 37.35 -2.87 -15.67
CA ALA A 25 37.80 -3.63 -14.51
C ALA A 25 36.61 -3.75 -13.56
N GLN A 26 36.07 -4.95 -13.38
CA GLN A 26 35.07 -5.27 -12.37
C GLN A 26 35.72 -5.12 -11.00
N SER A 27 35.48 -3.98 -10.36
CA SER A 27 35.69 -3.85 -8.91
C SER A 27 34.64 -4.73 -8.20
N PRO A 28 35.04 -5.52 -7.19
CA PRO A 28 34.08 -6.23 -6.37
C PRO A 28 33.10 -5.21 -5.75
N ALA A 29 31.82 -5.52 -5.83
CA ALA A 29 30.78 -4.68 -5.26
C ALA A 29 31.04 -4.52 -3.75
N GLN A 30 31.60 -3.40 -3.38
CA GLN A 30 31.61 -2.96 -1.99
C GLN A 30 30.17 -2.72 -1.55
N PRO A 31 29.77 -3.11 -0.32
CA PRO A 31 28.49 -2.71 0.22
C PRO A 31 28.37 -1.18 0.15
N ALA A 32 27.25 -0.67 -0.33
CA ALA A 32 27.01 0.75 -0.44
C ALA A 32 27.32 1.43 0.90
N PRO A 33 28.19 2.46 0.96
CA PRO A 33 28.55 3.09 2.22
C PRO A 33 27.31 3.80 2.79
N GLY A 34 26.78 3.28 3.91
CA GLY A 34 25.74 3.94 4.68
C GLY A 34 24.32 3.40 4.48
N ALA A 35 24.12 2.09 4.26
CA ALA A 35 22.79 1.51 4.40
C ALA A 35 22.34 1.68 5.86
N ASP A 36 21.16 2.29 6.07
CA ASP A 36 20.52 2.34 7.38
C ASP A 36 20.21 0.91 7.83
N VAL A 37 20.75 0.49 8.97
CA VAL A 37 20.50 -0.85 9.52
C VAL A 37 19.33 -0.73 10.51
N LEU A 38 18.23 -1.42 10.24
CA LEU A 38 17.04 -1.38 11.07
C LEU A 38 16.81 -2.72 11.79
N ALA A 39 16.37 -2.65 13.05
CA ALA A 39 15.75 -3.78 13.72
C ALA A 39 14.37 -4.08 13.14
N PHE A 40 13.85 -5.29 13.39
CA PHE A 40 12.57 -5.73 12.82
C PHE A 40 11.40 -4.80 13.19
N ASP A 41 11.27 -4.50 14.48
CA ASP A 41 10.18 -3.65 14.97
C ASP A 41 10.35 -2.22 14.47
N ASP A 42 11.58 -1.69 14.42
CA ASP A 42 11.87 -0.35 13.90
C ASP A 42 11.53 -0.23 12.41
N ALA A 43 11.84 -1.26 11.61
CA ALA A 43 11.50 -1.30 10.19
C ALA A 43 9.97 -1.29 9.99
N VAL A 44 9.23 -2.06 10.78
CA VAL A 44 7.76 -2.10 10.76
C VAL A 44 7.18 -0.75 11.18
N GLN A 45 7.63 -0.17 12.29
CA GLN A 45 7.13 1.13 12.78
C GLN A 45 7.47 2.27 11.82
N ARG A 46 8.70 2.29 11.27
CA ARG A 46 9.09 3.29 10.27
C ARG A 46 8.24 3.19 9.01
N ALA A 47 7.97 1.97 8.53
CA ALA A 47 7.08 1.74 7.40
C ALA A 47 5.66 2.28 7.67
N ILE A 48 5.06 1.96 8.83
CA ILE A 48 3.74 2.44 9.21
C ILE A 48 3.68 3.97 9.29
N ALA A 49 4.75 4.61 9.77
CA ALA A 49 4.81 6.05 9.97
C ALA A 49 5.08 6.84 8.68
N ALA A 50 5.92 6.33 7.78
CA ALA A 50 6.45 7.08 6.65
C ALA A 50 5.97 6.60 5.27
N ASN A 51 5.33 5.41 5.16
CA ASN A 51 4.95 4.86 3.87
C ASN A 51 3.88 5.71 3.16
N PRO A 52 4.06 6.07 1.88
CA PRO A 52 3.10 6.86 1.13
C PRO A 52 1.67 6.27 1.08
N THR A 53 1.52 4.94 1.17
CA THR A 53 0.20 4.30 1.22
C THR A 53 -0.50 4.57 2.55
N ALA A 54 0.23 4.56 3.66
CA ALA A 54 -0.29 4.95 4.97
C ALA A 54 -0.63 6.45 5.02
N GLU A 55 0.19 7.30 4.40
CA GLU A 55 -0.07 8.73 4.27
C GLU A 55 -1.31 9.03 3.41
N ARG A 56 -1.50 8.32 2.29
CA ARG A 56 -2.73 8.40 1.49
C ARG A 56 -3.95 8.03 2.31
N ALA A 57 -3.89 6.99 3.13
CA ALA A 57 -4.97 6.61 4.02
C ALA A 57 -5.27 7.68 5.08
N ALA A 58 -4.25 8.31 5.66
CA ALA A 58 -4.42 9.45 6.57
C ALA A 58 -5.02 10.67 5.84
N THR A 59 -4.67 10.88 4.57
CA THR A 59 -5.26 11.94 3.74
C THR A 59 -6.73 11.67 3.43
N ALA A 60 -7.12 10.40 3.23
CA ALA A 60 -8.53 10.02 3.06
C ALA A 60 -9.36 10.33 4.33
N VAL A 61 -8.78 10.19 5.52
CA VAL A 61 -9.43 10.63 6.77
C VAL A 61 -9.64 12.14 6.77
N ARG A 62 -8.62 12.93 6.43
CA ARG A 62 -8.73 14.40 6.31
C ARG A 62 -9.79 14.82 5.28
N SER A 63 -9.89 14.09 4.16
CA SER A 63 -10.94 14.31 3.16
C SER A 63 -12.34 14.06 3.75
N ALA A 64 -12.53 12.97 4.49
CA ALA A 64 -13.79 12.68 5.18
C ALA A 64 -14.13 13.74 6.23
N GLU A 65 -13.14 14.26 6.96
CA GLU A 65 -13.32 15.37 7.93
C GLU A 65 -13.72 16.68 7.22
N ALA A 66 -13.14 16.97 6.06
CA ALA A 66 -13.53 18.12 5.24
C ALA A 66 -14.98 18.00 4.72
N LEU A 67 -15.39 16.80 4.29
CA LEU A 67 -16.79 16.53 3.90
C LEU A 67 -17.75 16.68 5.09
N LEU A 68 -17.35 16.28 6.29
CA LEU A 68 -18.11 16.53 7.51
C LEU A 68 -18.22 18.03 7.80
N ALA A 69 -17.14 18.79 7.63
CA ALA A 69 -17.17 20.25 7.78
C ALA A 69 -18.12 20.90 6.76
N GLN A 70 -18.12 20.43 5.51
CA GLN A 70 -19.07 20.85 4.48
C GLN A 70 -20.52 20.54 4.87
N ALA A 71 -20.79 19.31 5.34
CA ALA A 71 -22.13 18.92 5.81
C ALA A 71 -22.59 19.73 7.03
N ARG A 72 -21.67 20.13 7.92
CA ARG A 72 -21.94 21.04 9.03
C ARG A 72 -22.25 22.45 8.56
N ALA A 73 -21.59 22.93 7.51
CA ALA A 73 -21.83 24.24 6.93
C ALA A 73 -23.21 24.30 6.27
N ALA A 74 -23.66 23.24 5.62
CA ALA A 74 -24.95 23.17 4.93
C ALA A 74 -26.19 23.37 5.86
N VAL A 75 -26.01 23.15 7.17
CA VAL A 75 -27.06 23.34 8.18
C VAL A 75 -26.94 24.67 8.96
N ARG A 76 -25.98 25.53 8.57
CA ARG A 76 -25.75 26.85 9.18
C ARG A 76 -26.35 27.94 8.31
N PRO A 77 -26.60 29.15 8.88
CA PRO A 77 -26.96 30.29 8.08
C PRO A 77 -25.90 30.64 7.04
N SER A 78 -26.33 30.99 5.83
CA SER A 78 -25.48 31.56 4.77
C SER A 78 -25.89 33.03 4.51
N ILE A 79 -24.92 33.84 4.14
CA ILE A 79 -25.12 35.23 3.73
C ILE A 79 -24.36 35.44 2.42
N ASP A 80 -25.10 35.85 1.41
CA ASP A 80 -24.57 36.14 0.08
C ASP A 80 -24.85 37.57 -0.28
N GLY A 81 -23.99 38.23 -1.02
CA GLY A 81 -24.16 39.56 -1.56
C GLY A 81 -24.01 39.57 -3.07
N SER A 82 -24.82 40.31 -3.77
CA SER A 82 -24.75 40.51 -5.21
C SER A 82 -24.88 41.96 -5.61
N ILE A 83 -24.20 42.36 -6.67
CA ILE A 83 -24.31 43.66 -7.32
C ILE A 83 -24.69 43.36 -8.75
N VAL A 84 -25.86 43.90 -9.17
CA VAL A 84 -26.35 43.72 -10.53
C VAL A 84 -26.47 45.10 -11.18
N THR A 85 -25.76 45.35 -12.26
CA THR A 85 -25.89 46.55 -13.08
C THR A 85 -26.73 46.22 -14.29
N THR A 86 -27.84 46.89 -14.44
CA THR A 86 -28.75 46.78 -15.59
C THR A 86 -28.59 48.00 -16.46
N MET A 87 -28.33 47.82 -17.74
CA MET A 87 -28.30 48.88 -18.75
C MET A 87 -29.34 48.54 -19.83
N LEU A 88 -30.20 49.46 -20.08
CA LEU A 88 -31.26 49.36 -21.11
C LEU A 88 -30.90 50.22 -22.33
N ASP A 89 -31.55 49.94 -23.43
CA ASP A 89 -31.50 50.74 -24.68
C ASP A 89 -31.95 52.18 -24.50
N GLY A 90 -32.83 52.43 -23.51
CA GLY A 90 -33.30 53.73 -23.12
C GLY A 90 -34.08 53.69 -21.79
N GLU A 91 -34.34 54.84 -21.21
CA GLU A 91 -35.22 54.93 -20.04
C GLU A 91 -36.64 54.56 -20.40
N ARG A 92 -37.37 53.94 -19.49
CA ARG A 92 -38.79 53.58 -19.65
C ARG A 92 -39.60 54.36 -18.64
N GLY A 93 -40.65 55.10 -19.15
CA GLY A 93 -41.45 55.95 -18.33
C GLY A 93 -42.86 56.01 -18.82
N PHE A 94 -43.73 56.69 -18.03
CA PHE A 94 -45.12 56.99 -18.36
C PHE A 94 -45.46 58.38 -17.84
N SER A 95 -46.10 59.20 -18.69
CA SER A 95 -46.52 60.56 -18.35
C SER A 95 -45.45 61.45 -17.75
N GLY A 96 -44.20 61.39 -18.27
CA GLY A 96 -43.08 62.21 -17.80
C GLY A 96 -42.38 61.70 -16.55
N ASN A 97 -42.82 60.59 -15.99
CA ASN A 97 -42.16 59.93 -14.83
C ASN A 97 -41.33 58.73 -15.26
N VAL A 98 -40.08 58.66 -14.84
CA VAL A 98 -39.19 57.53 -15.13
C VAL A 98 -39.58 56.36 -14.21
N VAL A 99 -40.06 55.28 -14.80
CA VAL A 99 -40.40 54.03 -14.11
C VAL A 99 -39.16 53.17 -13.96
N GLN A 100 -38.37 53.10 -15.03
CA GLN A 100 -37.13 52.34 -15.05
C GLN A 100 -36.04 53.19 -15.73
N PRO A 101 -35.01 53.60 -15.00
CA PRO A 101 -33.86 54.32 -15.52
C PRO A 101 -33.08 53.50 -16.55
N GLN A 102 -32.42 54.17 -17.51
CA GLN A 102 -31.57 53.53 -18.50
C GLN A 102 -30.44 52.68 -17.85
N THR A 103 -29.82 53.21 -16.80
CA THR A 103 -28.79 52.50 -16.04
C THR A 103 -29.24 52.41 -14.59
N GLN A 104 -29.20 51.22 -14.02
CA GLN A 104 -29.61 50.97 -12.66
C GLN A 104 -28.67 49.98 -12.00
N VAL A 105 -28.25 50.21 -10.76
CA VAL A 105 -27.44 49.33 -9.96
C VAL A 105 -28.24 48.82 -8.78
N LEU A 106 -28.35 47.53 -8.65
CA LEU A 106 -28.98 46.82 -7.54
C LEU A 106 -27.89 46.20 -6.65
N PHE A 107 -27.88 46.57 -5.39
CA PHE A 107 -27.16 45.86 -4.34
C PHE A 107 -28.15 44.97 -3.60
N ALA A 108 -27.96 43.67 -3.61
CA ALA A 108 -28.83 42.72 -2.93
C ALA A 108 -28.04 41.85 -1.95
N GLY A 109 -28.56 41.74 -0.74
CA GLY A 109 -28.12 40.76 0.24
C GLY A 109 -29.10 39.59 0.30
N PHE A 110 -28.61 38.40 0.57
CA PHE A 110 -29.42 37.21 0.77
C PHE A 110 -28.88 36.43 1.98
N ALA A 111 -29.59 36.51 3.09
CA ALA A 111 -29.31 35.68 4.26
C ALA A 111 -30.31 34.53 4.34
N SER A 112 -29.86 33.29 4.45
CA SER A 112 -30.77 32.15 4.56
C SER A 112 -30.33 31.15 5.62
N THR A 113 -31.32 30.53 6.28
CA THR A 113 -31.05 29.47 7.27
C THR A 113 -32.10 28.37 7.14
N PRO A 114 -31.68 27.08 7.17
CA PRO A 114 -32.61 25.97 7.28
C PRO A 114 -33.20 25.91 8.68
N VAL A 115 -34.53 26.02 8.79
CA VAL A 115 -35.32 25.94 10.04
C VAL A 115 -35.70 24.49 10.32
N LEU A 116 -36.12 23.76 9.28
CA LEU A 116 -36.40 22.33 9.33
C LEU A 116 -35.78 21.68 8.09
N ALA A 117 -34.76 20.86 8.31
CA ALA A 117 -33.99 20.25 7.22
C ALA A 117 -33.49 18.84 7.62
N MET A 118 -34.45 17.95 7.89
CA MET A 118 -34.15 16.60 8.42
C MET A 118 -33.17 15.80 7.57
N ALA A 119 -33.31 15.88 6.24
CA ALA A 119 -32.37 15.22 5.31
C ALA A 119 -30.94 15.79 5.42
N GLN A 120 -30.78 17.12 5.61
CA GLN A 120 -29.46 17.75 5.77
C GLN A 120 -28.84 17.39 7.13
N TRP A 121 -29.65 17.32 8.19
CA TRP A 121 -29.18 16.90 9.51
C TRP A 121 -28.77 15.42 9.49
N ALA A 122 -29.51 14.56 8.79
CA ALA A 122 -29.13 13.18 8.55
C ALA A 122 -27.79 13.10 7.78
N ALA A 123 -27.66 13.86 6.70
CA ALA A 123 -26.40 13.90 5.92
C ALA A 123 -25.18 14.31 6.77
N ARG A 124 -25.38 15.25 7.72
CA ARG A 124 -24.33 15.63 8.69
C ARG A 124 -23.97 14.46 9.63
N ALA A 125 -24.95 13.73 10.17
CA ALA A 125 -24.70 12.57 11.03
C ALA A 125 -23.98 11.46 10.24
N GLN A 126 -24.46 11.14 9.06
CA GLN A 126 -23.85 10.16 8.15
C GLN A 126 -22.40 10.54 7.74
N ALA A 127 -22.13 11.84 7.54
CA ALA A 127 -20.77 12.32 7.28
C ALA A 127 -19.84 12.12 8.48
N ALA A 128 -20.35 12.23 9.72
CA ALA A 128 -19.57 11.94 10.92
C ALA A 128 -19.23 10.44 11.03
N GLU A 129 -20.15 9.56 10.70
CA GLU A 129 -19.93 8.11 10.66
C GLU A 129 -18.90 7.72 9.58
N ARG A 130 -18.97 8.37 8.41
CA ARG A 130 -17.97 8.16 7.34
C ARG A 130 -16.55 8.51 7.80
N VAL A 131 -16.38 9.49 8.68
CA VAL A 131 -15.06 9.76 9.30
C VAL A 131 -14.61 8.58 10.14
N GLY A 132 -15.51 7.97 10.93
CA GLY A 132 -15.21 6.76 11.70
C GLY A 132 -14.76 5.59 10.83
N VAL A 133 -15.51 5.31 9.76
CA VAL A 133 -15.17 4.28 8.76
C VAL A 133 -13.82 4.58 8.09
N ALA A 134 -13.55 5.84 7.72
CA ALA A 134 -12.29 6.24 7.11
C ALA A 134 -11.09 6.03 8.06
N ARG A 135 -11.24 6.26 9.37
CA ARG A 135 -10.22 6.02 10.37
C ARG A 135 -9.91 4.51 10.50
N LEU A 136 -10.93 3.68 10.62
CA LEU A 136 -10.76 2.22 10.66
C LEU A 136 -10.12 1.67 9.38
N SER A 137 -10.49 2.23 8.22
CA SER A 137 -9.85 1.90 6.96
C SER A 137 -8.37 2.30 6.94
N ALA A 138 -8.02 3.47 7.48
CA ALA A 138 -6.64 3.91 7.59
C ALA A 138 -5.82 3.01 8.52
N ASP A 139 -6.41 2.55 9.63
CA ASP A 139 -5.75 1.62 10.56
C ASP A 139 -5.51 0.25 9.90
N ASP A 140 -6.46 -0.25 9.09
CA ASP A 140 -6.27 -1.50 8.36
C ASP A 140 -5.16 -1.38 7.29
N VAL A 141 -5.10 -0.25 6.57
CA VAL A 141 -4.01 0.04 5.63
C VAL A 141 -2.65 0.10 6.34
N ARG A 142 -2.56 0.76 7.49
CA ARG A 142 -1.32 0.78 8.30
C ARG A 142 -0.87 -0.62 8.69
N ARG A 143 -1.82 -1.46 9.12
CA ARG A 143 -1.55 -2.86 9.43
C ARG A 143 -0.99 -3.61 8.22
N GLN A 144 -1.59 -3.44 7.03
CA GLN A 144 -1.12 -4.08 5.80
C GLN A 144 0.30 -3.62 5.42
N VAL A 145 0.61 -2.34 5.56
CA VAL A 145 1.96 -1.80 5.35
C VAL A 145 2.96 -2.42 6.32
N GLY A 146 2.59 -2.55 7.61
CA GLY A 146 3.43 -3.21 8.60
C GLY A 146 3.72 -4.68 8.25
N VAL A 147 2.72 -5.42 7.74
CA VAL A 147 2.89 -6.81 7.26
C VAL A 147 3.85 -6.85 6.08
N ALA A 148 3.69 -5.98 5.09
CA ALA A 148 4.57 -5.93 3.93
C ALA A 148 6.04 -5.62 4.32
N ALA A 149 6.25 -4.74 5.31
CA ALA A 149 7.58 -4.46 5.84
C ALA A 149 8.21 -5.69 6.53
N ALA A 150 7.41 -6.42 7.32
CA ALA A 150 7.87 -7.65 7.97
C ALA A 150 8.24 -8.75 6.97
N GLU A 151 7.45 -8.94 5.92
CA GLU A 151 7.74 -9.90 4.84
C GLU A 151 9.02 -9.53 4.09
N ALA A 152 9.19 -8.25 3.75
CA ALA A 152 10.40 -7.75 3.09
C ALA A 152 11.64 -7.95 3.98
N TYR A 153 11.54 -7.67 5.28
CA TYR A 153 12.59 -7.91 6.24
C TYR A 153 13.03 -9.40 6.29
N LEU A 154 12.05 -10.31 6.40
CA LEU A 154 12.32 -11.75 6.42
C LEU A 154 12.89 -12.27 5.09
N SER A 155 12.49 -11.67 3.97
CA SER A 155 13.05 -11.99 2.66
C SER A 155 14.54 -11.65 2.57
N ILE A 156 14.96 -10.47 3.09
CA ILE A 156 16.37 -10.10 3.16
C ILE A 156 17.14 -11.07 4.05
N LEU A 157 16.58 -11.47 5.19
CA LEU A 157 17.19 -12.42 6.12
C LEU A 157 17.46 -13.76 5.44
N GLY A 158 16.49 -14.29 4.69
CA GLY A 158 16.64 -15.51 3.90
C GLY A 158 17.70 -15.37 2.81
N ALA A 159 17.69 -14.26 2.08
CA ALA A 159 18.68 -13.99 1.04
C ALA A 159 20.12 -13.90 1.59
N LYS A 160 20.33 -13.23 2.74
CA LYS A 160 21.65 -13.18 3.41
C LYS A 160 22.15 -14.57 3.79
N ARG A 161 21.28 -15.41 4.33
CA ARG A 161 21.64 -16.79 4.68
C ARG A 161 21.99 -17.63 3.45
N GLN A 162 21.32 -17.38 2.32
CA GLN A 162 21.67 -18.05 1.06
C GLN A 162 23.05 -17.61 0.56
N VAL A 163 23.42 -16.31 0.73
CA VAL A 163 24.78 -15.83 0.44
C VAL A 163 25.79 -16.60 1.28
N GLU A 164 25.58 -16.73 2.58
CA GLU A 164 26.50 -17.46 3.48
C GLU A 164 26.70 -18.93 3.05
N VAL A 165 25.62 -19.61 2.63
CA VAL A 165 25.73 -21.01 2.14
C VAL A 165 26.57 -21.08 0.86
N ASN A 166 26.27 -20.17 -0.09
CA ASN A 166 26.97 -20.15 -1.38
C ASN A 166 28.45 -19.74 -1.23
N GLU A 167 28.78 -18.82 -0.33
CA GLU A 167 30.16 -18.40 -0.06
C GLU A 167 30.97 -19.55 0.56
N ARG A 168 30.42 -20.29 1.51
CA ARG A 168 31.09 -21.51 2.05
C ARG A 168 31.30 -22.58 0.97
N ALA A 169 30.32 -22.77 0.10
CA ALA A 169 30.42 -23.68 -1.03
C ALA A 169 31.49 -23.21 -2.03
N ARG A 170 31.61 -21.90 -2.31
CA ARG A 170 32.65 -21.31 -3.16
C ARG A 170 34.06 -21.62 -2.57
N ASP A 171 34.24 -21.40 -1.27
CA ASP A 171 35.51 -21.63 -0.62
C ASP A 171 35.92 -23.10 -0.67
N THR A 172 34.94 -24.01 -0.52
CA THR A 172 35.17 -25.46 -0.69
C THR A 172 35.54 -25.82 -2.13
N ALA A 173 34.85 -25.25 -3.13
CA ALA A 173 35.14 -25.51 -4.54
C ALA A 173 36.50 -24.91 -4.97
N GLN A 174 36.89 -23.76 -4.40
CA GLN A 174 38.18 -23.15 -4.63
C GLN A 174 39.29 -24.08 -4.11
N ALA A 175 39.19 -24.58 -2.87
CA ALA A 175 40.16 -25.53 -2.31
C ALA A 175 40.25 -26.81 -3.15
N GLN A 176 39.12 -27.29 -3.69
CA GLN A 176 39.14 -28.48 -4.58
C GLN A 176 39.84 -28.19 -5.92
N LEU A 177 39.66 -27.01 -6.50
CA LEU A 177 40.37 -26.60 -7.72
C LEU A 177 41.88 -26.52 -7.48
N ASP A 178 42.30 -25.92 -6.36
CA ASP A 178 43.71 -25.79 -5.99
C ASP A 178 44.36 -27.16 -5.77
N TYR A 179 43.65 -28.08 -5.11
CA TYR A 179 44.09 -29.47 -4.97
C TYR A 179 44.21 -30.18 -6.33
N ALA A 180 43.22 -30.01 -7.24
CA ALA A 180 43.26 -30.62 -8.56
C ALA A 180 44.45 -30.09 -9.41
N ARG A 181 44.75 -28.78 -9.31
CA ARG A 181 45.90 -28.13 -9.96
C ARG A 181 47.22 -28.69 -9.44
N ALA A 182 47.39 -28.70 -8.12
CA ALA A 182 48.61 -29.23 -7.48
C ALA A 182 48.87 -30.68 -7.89
N ARG A 183 47.86 -31.54 -7.93
CA ARG A 183 48.00 -32.94 -8.38
C ARG A 183 48.35 -33.04 -9.84
N ARG A 184 47.85 -32.17 -10.72
CA ARG A 184 48.23 -32.14 -12.14
C ARG A 184 49.68 -31.72 -12.30
N GLU A 185 50.10 -30.66 -11.60
CA GLU A 185 51.50 -30.18 -11.62
C GLU A 185 52.48 -31.21 -11.10
N GLY A 186 52.07 -31.97 -10.08
CA GLY A 186 52.84 -33.14 -9.58
C GLY A 186 52.77 -34.37 -10.46
N GLY A 187 52.14 -34.32 -11.63
CA GLY A 187 52.09 -35.42 -12.61
C GLY A 187 51.13 -36.57 -12.26
N VAL A 188 50.38 -36.49 -11.17
CA VAL A 188 49.45 -37.53 -10.69
C VAL A 188 47.99 -37.21 -10.91
N GLY A 189 47.67 -36.03 -11.47
CA GLY A 189 46.34 -35.56 -11.75
C GLY A 189 46.02 -35.38 -13.24
N SER A 190 44.75 -35.52 -13.64
CA SER A 190 44.32 -35.29 -15.01
C SER A 190 43.84 -33.86 -15.22
N ARG A 191 44.08 -33.31 -16.41
CA ARG A 191 43.52 -32.00 -16.83
C ARG A 191 42.01 -32.00 -16.80
N LEU A 192 41.34 -33.12 -17.01
CA LEU A 192 39.89 -33.26 -16.94
C LEU A 192 39.35 -32.95 -15.53
N ASN A 193 40.03 -33.42 -14.50
CA ASN A 193 39.64 -33.19 -13.11
C ASN A 193 39.80 -31.71 -12.72
N GLU A 194 40.88 -31.05 -13.18
CA GLU A 194 41.04 -29.60 -12.99
C GLU A 194 39.96 -28.81 -13.67
N LEU A 195 39.62 -29.12 -14.95
CA LEU A 195 38.57 -28.43 -15.67
C LEU A 195 37.17 -28.61 -15.04
N ARG A 196 36.90 -29.82 -14.50
CA ARG A 196 35.64 -30.08 -13.76
C ARG A 196 35.58 -29.27 -12.47
N ALA A 197 36.66 -29.18 -11.71
CA ALA A 197 36.72 -28.37 -10.52
C ALA A 197 36.59 -26.86 -10.84
N ALA A 198 37.20 -26.38 -11.92
CA ALA A 198 37.09 -25.03 -12.39
C ALA A 198 35.65 -24.70 -12.84
N GLN A 199 35.00 -25.62 -13.55
CA GLN A 199 33.58 -25.48 -13.92
C GLN A 199 32.69 -25.40 -12.67
N GLU A 200 32.87 -26.27 -11.68
CA GLU A 200 32.06 -26.23 -10.46
C GLU A 200 32.26 -24.93 -9.69
N LEU A 201 33.48 -24.43 -9.58
CA LEU A 201 33.77 -23.14 -8.96
C LEU A 201 33.02 -22.00 -9.68
N ALA A 202 33.07 -21.98 -11.02
CA ALA A 202 32.40 -20.95 -11.81
C ALA A 202 30.85 -20.95 -11.60
N VAL A 203 30.24 -22.14 -11.54
CA VAL A 203 28.81 -22.29 -11.24
C VAL A 203 28.46 -21.77 -9.83
N ILE A 204 29.31 -22.04 -8.85
CA ILE A 204 29.05 -21.56 -7.48
C ILE A 204 29.32 -20.06 -7.36
N GLN A 205 30.30 -19.50 -8.05
CA GLN A 205 30.54 -18.07 -8.12
C GLN A 205 29.30 -17.32 -8.70
N GLU A 206 28.72 -17.85 -9.78
CA GLU A 206 27.46 -17.31 -10.32
C GLU A 206 26.35 -17.37 -9.26
N ALA A 207 26.18 -18.47 -8.55
CA ALA A 207 25.19 -18.60 -7.49
C ALA A 207 25.41 -17.62 -6.32
N VAL A 208 26.66 -17.27 -5.99
CA VAL A 208 26.98 -16.21 -5.01
C VAL A 208 26.50 -14.85 -5.50
N GLU A 209 26.82 -14.49 -6.75
CA GLU A 209 26.42 -13.18 -7.29
C GLU A 209 24.89 -13.06 -7.41
N GLN A 210 24.21 -14.14 -7.79
CA GLN A 210 22.74 -14.16 -7.81
C GLN A 210 22.11 -14.01 -6.41
N ALA A 211 22.72 -14.61 -5.39
CA ALA A 211 22.27 -14.44 -4.02
C ALA A 211 22.52 -13.02 -3.50
N ARG A 212 23.67 -12.42 -3.83
CA ARG A 212 23.99 -11.02 -3.51
C ARG A 212 23.04 -10.05 -4.18
N LEU A 213 22.70 -10.28 -5.45
CA LEU A 213 21.67 -9.49 -6.14
C LEU A 213 20.33 -9.57 -5.41
N SER A 214 19.93 -10.76 -4.94
CA SER A 214 18.69 -10.94 -4.19
C SER A 214 18.68 -10.15 -2.87
N VAL A 215 19.82 -10.07 -2.17
CA VAL A 215 19.96 -9.19 -0.98
C VAL A 215 19.80 -7.74 -1.36
N ALA A 216 20.52 -7.27 -2.39
CA ALA A 216 20.46 -5.86 -2.82
C ALA A 216 19.03 -5.45 -3.23
N LEU A 217 18.34 -6.28 -4.01
CA LEU A 217 16.94 -6.02 -4.39
C LEU A 217 15.99 -6.04 -3.19
N GLY A 218 16.22 -6.92 -2.21
CA GLY A 218 15.47 -6.94 -0.97
C GLY A 218 15.68 -5.66 -0.14
N GLN A 219 16.92 -5.19 -0.03
CA GLN A 219 17.28 -3.95 0.67
C GLN A 219 16.64 -2.72 0.03
N GLU A 220 16.61 -2.64 -1.31
CA GLU A 220 15.91 -1.58 -2.04
C GLU A 220 14.39 -1.66 -1.81
N ALA A 221 13.81 -2.86 -1.82
CA ALA A 221 12.38 -3.06 -1.56
C ALA A 221 12.00 -2.62 -0.14
N LEU A 222 12.82 -2.93 0.87
CA LEU A 222 12.61 -2.50 2.25
C LEU A 222 12.78 -0.98 2.36
N GLY A 223 13.77 -0.39 1.67
CA GLY A 223 13.97 1.05 1.55
C GLY A 223 12.73 1.75 1.02
N LEU A 224 12.14 1.23 -0.06
CA LEU A 224 10.90 1.77 -0.63
C LEU A 224 9.73 1.69 0.36
N ILE A 225 9.56 0.55 1.06
CA ILE A 225 8.48 0.37 2.03
C ILE A 225 8.65 1.30 3.24
N THR A 226 9.87 1.52 3.69
CA THR A 226 10.20 2.41 4.82
C THR A 226 10.39 3.87 4.42
N SER A 227 10.14 4.20 3.13
CA SER A 227 10.33 5.55 2.55
C SER A 227 11.72 6.12 2.80
N SER A 228 12.73 5.29 2.64
CA SER A 228 14.14 5.68 2.68
C SER A 228 14.63 6.00 1.27
N ASP A 229 15.44 7.07 1.14
CA ASP A 229 16.12 7.42 -0.12
C ASP A 229 17.31 6.48 -0.44
N ARG A 230 17.58 5.52 0.44
CA ARG A 230 18.68 4.56 0.33
C ARG A 230 18.20 3.16 0.63
N ALA A 231 18.95 2.18 0.15
CA ALA A 231 18.77 0.80 0.53
C ALA A 231 18.84 0.63 2.07
N VAL A 232 17.94 -0.17 2.62
CA VAL A 232 17.84 -0.44 4.07
C VAL A 232 18.26 -1.86 4.36
N ASP A 233 19.18 -2.03 5.28
CA ASP A 233 19.65 -3.33 5.73
C ASP A 233 18.99 -3.75 7.05
N ILE A 234 19.13 -5.02 7.42
CA ILE A 234 18.50 -5.62 8.59
C ILE A 234 19.53 -5.91 9.69
N ALA A 235 19.13 -5.67 10.96
CA ALA A 235 20.01 -5.82 12.12
C ALA A 235 20.13 -7.26 12.65
N GLY A 236 19.16 -8.14 12.38
CA GLY A 236 19.19 -9.49 12.95
C GLY A 236 17.90 -10.29 12.75
N GLU A 237 17.79 -11.42 13.45
CA GLU A 237 16.63 -12.31 13.40
C GLU A 237 15.56 -11.88 14.40
N PRO A 238 14.28 -11.68 13.96
CA PRO A 238 13.20 -11.35 14.87
C PRO A 238 12.68 -12.57 15.65
N ALA A 239 12.26 -12.35 16.89
CA ALA A 239 11.51 -13.34 17.64
C ALA A 239 10.03 -13.31 17.22
N LEU A 240 9.59 -14.35 16.52
CA LEU A 240 8.20 -14.50 16.06
C LEU A 240 7.52 -15.65 16.81
N ASP A 241 7.18 -15.38 18.07
CA ASP A 241 6.42 -16.34 18.89
C ASP A 241 4.92 -16.06 18.71
N ALA A 242 4.22 -17.00 18.11
CA ALA A 242 2.78 -16.94 18.00
C ALA A 242 2.15 -17.46 19.29
N PRO A 243 1.36 -16.66 20.02
CA PRO A 243 0.66 -17.13 21.20
C PRO A 243 -0.38 -18.18 20.82
N ALA A 244 -0.64 -19.12 21.73
CA ALA A 244 -1.76 -20.02 21.60
C ALA A 244 -3.06 -19.20 21.65
N ALA A 245 -3.77 -19.10 20.54
CA ALA A 245 -5.06 -18.45 20.47
C ALA A 245 -6.15 -19.51 20.68
N ASP A 246 -6.72 -19.56 21.88
CA ASP A 246 -7.85 -20.39 22.19
C ASP A 246 -9.17 -19.64 21.94
N GLY A 247 -10.11 -20.31 21.28
CA GLY A 247 -11.42 -19.75 20.96
C GLY A 247 -11.45 -18.81 19.74
N GLU A 248 -12.59 -18.14 19.52
CA GLU A 248 -12.82 -17.21 18.39
C GLU A 248 -12.75 -15.72 18.82
N SER A 249 -12.32 -15.40 20.04
CA SER A 249 -12.25 -14.02 20.53
C SER A 249 -11.33 -13.11 19.70
N TRP A 250 -10.30 -13.68 19.06
CA TRP A 250 -9.38 -12.97 18.19
C TRP A 250 -10.08 -12.29 17.00
N LEU A 251 -11.18 -12.85 16.51
CA LEU A 251 -11.90 -12.35 15.33
C LEU A 251 -12.37 -10.90 15.55
N ARG A 252 -12.91 -10.59 16.74
CA ARG A 252 -13.41 -9.25 17.10
C ARG A 252 -12.30 -8.20 17.28
N HIS A 253 -11.06 -8.62 17.42
CA HIS A 253 -9.92 -7.70 17.59
C HIS A 253 -9.32 -7.26 16.26
N ARG A 254 -9.65 -7.96 15.17
CA ARG A 254 -9.13 -7.66 13.82
C ARG A 254 -9.65 -6.31 13.31
N THR A 255 -8.76 -5.53 12.73
CA THR A 255 -9.08 -4.19 12.18
C THR A 255 -10.01 -4.26 10.98
N ASP A 256 -9.85 -5.27 10.11
CA ASP A 256 -10.70 -5.49 8.94
C ASP A 256 -12.15 -5.86 9.34
N ILE A 257 -12.34 -6.70 10.36
CA ILE A 257 -13.68 -7.05 10.86
C ILE A 257 -14.35 -5.81 11.48
N LYS A 258 -13.63 -5.05 12.31
CA LYS A 258 -14.15 -3.77 12.86
C LYS A 258 -14.54 -2.79 11.75
N LEU A 259 -13.79 -2.76 10.66
CA LEU A 259 -14.10 -1.92 9.51
C LEU A 259 -15.40 -2.38 8.81
N PHE A 260 -15.60 -3.70 8.62
CA PHE A 260 -16.84 -4.23 8.04
C PHE A 260 -18.04 -3.96 8.94
N ASP A 261 -17.93 -4.17 10.26
CA ASP A 261 -18.98 -3.83 11.23
C ASP A 261 -19.36 -2.34 11.12
N ALA A 262 -18.37 -1.44 11.14
CA ALA A 262 -18.62 0.00 11.02
C ALA A 262 -19.26 0.39 9.68
N ARG A 263 -18.99 -0.33 8.59
CA ARG A 263 -19.66 -0.13 7.30
C ARG A 263 -21.11 -0.57 7.33
N ILE A 264 -21.43 -1.67 8.01
CA ILE A 264 -22.81 -2.14 8.19
C ILE A 264 -23.58 -1.11 9.00
N ASP A 265 -23.03 -0.64 10.12
CA ASP A 265 -23.65 0.37 10.97
C ASP A 265 -23.93 1.66 10.19
N ALA A 266 -22.95 2.16 9.44
CA ALA A 266 -23.10 3.35 8.61
C ALA A 266 -24.17 3.18 7.52
N ALA A 267 -24.19 2.04 6.81
CA ALA A 267 -25.20 1.73 5.80
C ALA A 267 -26.60 1.58 6.45
N GLY A 268 -26.68 0.92 7.61
CA GLY A 268 -27.90 0.75 8.39
C GLY A 268 -28.51 2.09 8.82
N HIS A 269 -27.68 3.03 9.31
CA HIS A 269 -28.14 4.37 9.67
C HIS A 269 -28.62 5.17 8.45
N VAL A 270 -27.94 5.05 7.29
CA VAL A 270 -28.41 5.67 6.04
C VAL A 270 -29.78 5.12 5.62
N LEU A 271 -29.99 3.81 5.76
CA LEU A 271 -31.29 3.19 5.48
C LEU A 271 -32.35 3.64 6.50
N ALA A 272 -32.04 3.62 7.79
CA ALA A 272 -32.93 4.04 8.85
C ALA A 272 -33.36 5.51 8.67
N ASP A 273 -32.52 6.35 8.14
CA ASP A 273 -32.77 7.76 7.86
C ASP A 273 -33.64 8.01 6.62
N SER A 274 -34.00 6.99 5.84
CA SER A 274 -34.74 7.12 4.57
C SER A 274 -36.11 7.81 4.72
N TRP A 275 -36.75 7.74 5.88
CA TRP A 275 -38.01 8.45 6.14
C TRP A 275 -37.83 9.97 6.17
N LYS A 276 -36.62 10.46 6.51
CA LYS A 276 -36.31 11.89 6.58
C LYS A 276 -36.38 12.57 5.20
N ASP A 277 -36.26 11.81 4.12
CA ASP A 277 -36.41 12.31 2.76
C ASP A 277 -37.86 12.67 2.42
N TRP A 278 -38.84 12.27 3.23
CA TRP A 278 -40.24 12.55 3.08
C TRP A 278 -40.70 13.76 3.93
N VAL A 279 -39.86 14.23 4.84
CA VAL A 279 -40.16 15.34 5.73
C VAL A 279 -40.10 16.66 4.95
N PRO A 280 -41.08 17.57 5.14
CA PRO A 280 -41.00 18.90 4.58
C PRO A 280 -39.70 19.61 4.97
N THR A 281 -39.18 20.42 4.04
CA THR A 281 -38.09 21.36 4.35
C THR A 281 -38.64 22.75 4.57
N VAL A 282 -38.19 23.42 5.63
CA VAL A 282 -38.53 24.80 5.93
C VAL A 282 -37.25 25.62 5.97
N ARG A 283 -37.23 26.70 5.19
CA ARG A 283 -36.11 27.64 5.09
C ARG A 283 -36.62 29.05 5.38
N ALA A 284 -35.92 29.80 6.21
CA ALA A 284 -36.12 31.23 6.38
C ALA A 284 -35.06 31.99 5.57
N SER A 285 -35.47 33.03 4.86
CA SER A 285 -34.57 33.97 4.19
C SER A 285 -34.91 35.41 4.54
N PHE A 286 -33.87 36.26 4.53
CA PHE A 286 -33.95 37.70 4.67
C PHE A 286 -33.20 38.35 3.50
N GLU A 287 -33.86 39.22 2.76
CA GLU A 287 -33.41 39.75 1.47
C GLU A 287 -33.48 41.29 1.48
N PRO A 288 -32.48 41.98 2.02
CA PRO A 288 -32.35 43.43 1.87
C PRO A 288 -31.85 43.76 0.46
N GLN A 289 -32.43 44.84 -0.11
CA GLN A 289 -32.06 45.33 -1.44
C GLN A 289 -31.94 46.85 -1.42
N TYR A 290 -30.94 47.37 -2.14
CA TYR A 290 -30.77 48.79 -2.38
C TYR A 290 -30.56 49.05 -3.88
N ILE A 291 -31.41 49.88 -4.47
CA ILE A 291 -31.40 50.14 -5.90
C ILE A 291 -31.13 51.62 -6.16
N THR A 292 -30.26 51.93 -7.12
CA THR A 292 -29.92 53.33 -7.47
C THR A 292 -29.64 53.45 -8.97
N PRO A 293 -30.20 54.49 -9.66
CA PRO A 293 -31.28 55.38 -9.21
C PRO A 293 -32.58 54.61 -8.95
N SER A 294 -33.42 55.10 -8.04
CA SER A 294 -34.74 54.55 -7.78
C SER A 294 -35.69 54.89 -8.93
N GLY A 295 -36.61 53.94 -9.24
CA GLY A 295 -37.74 54.22 -10.16
C GLY A 295 -39.00 54.68 -9.41
N LEU A 296 -40.01 55.13 -10.15
CA LEU A 296 -41.27 55.62 -9.57
C LEU A 296 -41.95 54.61 -8.62
N PHE A 297 -41.84 53.29 -8.93
CA PHE A 297 -42.46 52.22 -8.14
C PHE A 297 -41.39 51.32 -7.43
N SER A 298 -40.10 51.72 -7.45
CA SER A 298 -39.03 50.99 -6.87
C SER A 298 -38.27 51.88 -5.89
N PRO A 299 -38.66 51.92 -4.59
CA PRO A 299 -37.94 52.68 -3.58
C PRO A 299 -36.48 52.18 -3.46
N SER A 300 -35.57 53.12 -3.13
CA SER A 300 -34.14 52.86 -3.09
C SER A 300 -33.74 51.75 -2.11
N GLY A 301 -34.44 51.62 -1.01
CA GLY A 301 -34.19 50.58 -0.02
C GLY A 301 -35.44 49.76 0.27
N THR A 302 -35.32 48.43 0.14
CA THR A 302 -36.39 47.47 0.46
C THR A 302 -35.84 46.26 1.14
N TRP A 303 -36.66 45.56 1.89
CA TRP A 303 -36.29 44.25 2.43
C TRP A 303 -37.53 43.34 2.45
N ARG A 304 -37.28 42.03 2.39
CA ARG A 304 -38.33 41.04 2.61
C ARG A 304 -37.82 39.90 3.47
N ALA A 305 -38.63 39.37 4.35
CA ALA A 305 -38.42 38.16 5.07
C ALA A 305 -39.38 37.09 4.54
N VAL A 306 -38.85 35.94 4.18
CA VAL A 306 -39.60 34.84 3.56
C VAL A 306 -39.39 33.54 4.33
N LEU A 307 -40.47 32.86 4.67
CA LEU A 307 -40.45 31.50 5.19
C LEU A 307 -41.04 30.60 4.11
N THR A 308 -40.16 29.73 3.57
CA THR A 308 -40.54 28.79 2.51
C THR A 308 -40.64 27.40 3.07
N ALA A 309 -41.82 26.77 2.99
CA ALA A 309 -41.99 25.34 3.29
C ALA A 309 -42.19 24.59 1.97
N SER A 310 -41.34 23.56 1.73
CA SER A 310 -41.41 22.73 0.55
C SER A 310 -41.72 21.27 0.97
N VAL A 311 -42.81 20.75 0.39
CA VAL A 311 -43.28 19.38 0.65
C VAL A 311 -43.22 18.61 -0.66
N PRO A 312 -42.45 17.54 -0.73
CA PRO A 312 -42.42 16.71 -1.94
C PRO A 312 -43.65 15.80 -1.99
N ILE A 313 -44.61 16.15 -2.89
CA ILE A 313 -45.89 15.40 -3.02
C ILE A 313 -45.71 14.16 -3.90
N PHE A 314 -45.10 14.34 -5.06
CA PHE A 314 -44.85 13.24 -6.02
C PHE A 314 -43.52 13.43 -6.72
N ASP A 315 -42.71 12.35 -6.79
CA ASP A 315 -41.36 12.36 -7.35
C ASP A 315 -41.12 11.24 -8.36
N GLY A 316 -42.16 10.67 -8.94
CA GLY A 316 -42.03 9.55 -9.87
C GLY A 316 -41.54 8.25 -9.26
N GLY A 317 -41.46 8.15 -7.92
CA GLY A 317 -40.96 6.97 -7.20
C GLY A 317 -39.49 7.04 -6.84
N GLN A 318 -38.82 8.16 -7.07
CA GLN A 318 -37.36 8.33 -6.81
C GLN A 318 -36.98 7.96 -5.36
N ARG A 319 -37.72 8.42 -4.35
CA ARG A 319 -37.42 8.12 -2.94
C ARG A 319 -37.64 6.65 -2.57
N ARG A 320 -38.60 5.96 -3.21
CA ARG A 320 -38.79 4.51 -3.03
C ARG A 320 -37.62 3.74 -3.63
N ALA A 321 -37.20 4.11 -4.84
CA ALA A 321 -36.03 3.51 -5.49
C ALA A 321 -34.75 3.74 -4.70
N LEU A 322 -34.57 4.98 -4.13
CA LEU A 322 -33.42 5.29 -3.28
C LEU A 322 -33.43 4.44 -1.99
N LYS A 323 -34.61 4.24 -1.36
CA LYS A 323 -34.70 3.37 -0.20
C LYS A 323 -34.35 1.92 -0.54
N ALA A 324 -34.86 1.39 -1.65
CA ALA A 324 -34.52 0.04 -2.11
C ALA A 324 -33.01 -0.09 -2.41
N PHE A 325 -32.39 0.93 -3.00
CA PHE A 325 -30.94 0.98 -3.19
C PHE A 325 -30.19 0.89 -1.85
N ARG A 326 -30.60 1.66 -0.84
CA ARG A 326 -30.02 1.61 0.51
C ARG A 326 -30.18 0.25 1.20
N GLU A 327 -31.28 -0.46 0.95
CA GLU A 327 -31.50 -1.82 1.44
C GLU A 327 -30.49 -2.81 0.82
N VAL A 328 -30.20 -2.65 -0.47
CA VAL A 328 -29.15 -3.43 -1.16
C VAL A 328 -27.75 -3.12 -0.62
N GLU A 329 -27.45 -1.85 -0.35
CA GLU A 329 -26.16 -1.45 0.24
C GLU A 329 -25.92 -2.09 1.61
N VAL A 330 -26.96 -2.16 2.47
CA VAL A 330 -26.85 -2.86 3.77
C VAL A 330 -26.62 -4.36 3.54
N SER A 331 -27.33 -4.95 2.60
CA SER A 331 -27.16 -6.38 2.28
C SER A 331 -25.74 -6.67 1.76
N LEU A 332 -25.20 -5.78 0.92
CA LEU A 332 -23.83 -5.88 0.41
C LEU A 332 -22.81 -5.81 1.56
N ALA A 333 -22.94 -4.83 2.45
CA ALA A 333 -22.06 -4.70 3.61
C ALA A 333 -22.10 -5.94 4.53
N GLN A 334 -23.28 -6.59 4.69
CA GLN A 334 -23.42 -7.83 5.46
C GLN A 334 -22.72 -9.02 4.76
N VAL A 335 -22.81 -9.10 3.43
CA VAL A 335 -22.09 -10.11 2.65
C VAL A 335 -20.57 -9.92 2.76
N ASP A 336 -20.09 -8.67 2.71
CA ASP A 336 -18.67 -8.33 2.87
C ASP A 336 -18.15 -8.75 4.25
N LEU A 337 -18.90 -8.51 5.32
CA LEU A 337 -18.54 -8.99 6.66
C LEU A 337 -18.45 -10.52 6.71
N LYS A 338 -19.47 -11.22 6.19
CA LYS A 338 -19.49 -12.68 6.17
C LYS A 338 -18.30 -13.25 5.38
N ASP A 339 -17.97 -12.67 4.24
CA ASP A 339 -16.81 -13.06 3.44
C ASP A 339 -15.49 -12.78 4.21
N GLY A 340 -15.39 -11.62 4.84
CA GLY A 340 -14.26 -11.25 5.70
C GLY A 340 -14.05 -12.24 6.85
N GLU A 341 -15.11 -12.63 7.55
CA GLU A 341 -15.05 -13.63 8.62
C GLU A 341 -14.61 -15.01 8.09
N LEU A 342 -15.16 -15.43 6.95
CA LEU A 342 -14.78 -16.70 6.34
C LEU A 342 -13.31 -16.73 5.94
N ARG A 343 -12.82 -15.63 5.33
CA ARG A 343 -11.39 -15.47 4.97
C ARG A 343 -10.51 -15.46 6.21
N ALA A 344 -10.89 -14.74 7.27
CA ALA A 344 -10.14 -14.69 8.51
C ALA A 344 -10.04 -16.08 9.16
N LYS A 345 -11.15 -16.81 9.28
CA LYS A 345 -11.17 -18.18 9.82
C LYS A 345 -10.38 -19.16 8.97
N SER A 346 -10.49 -19.06 7.63
CA SER A 346 -9.70 -19.85 6.70
C SER A 346 -8.21 -19.54 6.82
N GLY A 347 -7.84 -18.25 6.91
CA GLY A 347 -6.46 -17.79 7.08
C GLY A 347 -5.79 -18.38 8.33
N VAL A 348 -6.50 -18.38 9.47
CA VAL A 348 -5.97 -18.98 10.71
C VAL A 348 -5.81 -20.49 10.57
N ARG A 349 -6.79 -21.19 9.97
CA ARG A 349 -6.67 -22.64 9.73
C ARG A 349 -5.48 -22.96 8.82
N SER A 350 -5.36 -22.25 7.71
CA SER A 350 -4.24 -22.42 6.76
C SER A 350 -2.90 -22.14 7.42
N ALA A 351 -2.79 -21.06 8.20
CA ALA A 351 -1.54 -20.72 8.90
C ALA A 351 -1.15 -21.80 9.92
N ARG A 352 -2.11 -22.37 10.67
CA ARG A 352 -1.85 -23.48 11.59
C ARG A 352 -1.37 -24.74 10.87
N VAL A 353 -2.00 -25.11 9.75
CA VAL A 353 -1.58 -26.24 8.92
C VAL A 353 -0.17 -25.97 8.36
N SER A 354 0.11 -24.76 7.90
CA SER A 354 1.43 -24.39 7.39
C SER A 354 2.50 -24.48 8.46
N ILE A 355 2.25 -24.03 9.69
CA ILE A 355 3.22 -24.14 10.79
C ILE A 355 3.55 -25.61 11.07
N ALA A 356 2.55 -26.50 11.15
CA ALA A 356 2.78 -27.90 11.40
C ALA A 356 3.54 -28.59 10.24
N ALA A 357 3.17 -28.27 9.01
CA ALA A 357 3.83 -28.82 7.81
C ALA A 357 5.29 -28.32 7.68
N GLU A 358 5.53 -27.01 7.90
CA GLU A 358 6.88 -26.46 7.78
C GLU A 358 7.78 -26.88 8.95
N ALA A 359 7.24 -27.14 10.14
CA ALA A 359 8.02 -27.73 11.24
C ALA A 359 8.51 -29.12 10.88
N LEU A 360 7.65 -29.99 10.34
CA LEU A 360 8.02 -31.33 9.87
C LEU A 360 8.99 -31.27 8.67
N SER A 361 8.74 -30.36 7.72
CA SER A 361 9.62 -30.12 6.57
C SER A 361 11.03 -29.72 7.02
N LEU A 362 11.14 -28.85 8.01
CA LEU A 362 12.42 -28.44 8.59
C LEU A 362 13.15 -29.60 9.27
N GLU A 363 12.43 -30.41 10.03
CA GLU A 363 13.00 -31.64 10.66
C GLU A 363 13.59 -32.56 9.59
N ARG A 364 12.85 -32.86 8.53
CA ARG A 364 13.30 -33.72 7.43
C ARG A 364 14.44 -33.09 6.64
N ALA A 365 14.43 -31.80 6.41
CA ALA A 365 15.53 -31.11 5.75
C ALA A 365 16.84 -31.19 6.58
N ARG A 366 16.74 -31.03 7.89
CA ARG A 366 17.90 -31.19 8.81
C ARG A 366 18.43 -32.60 8.83
N GLU A 367 17.56 -33.61 8.84
CA GLU A 367 17.94 -35.02 8.74
C GLU A 367 18.67 -35.29 7.42
N ALA A 368 18.11 -34.84 6.30
CA ALA A 368 18.74 -35.00 4.99
C ALA A 368 20.11 -34.29 4.89
N ALA A 369 20.21 -33.07 5.46
CA ALA A 369 21.50 -32.35 5.48
C ALA A 369 22.55 -33.05 6.34
N SER A 370 22.16 -33.60 7.46
CA SER A 370 23.03 -34.40 8.31
C SER A 370 23.60 -35.63 7.57
N HIS A 371 22.76 -36.37 6.86
CA HIS A 371 23.18 -37.49 6.05
C HIS A 371 24.07 -37.07 4.86
N ALA A 372 23.73 -35.99 4.17
CA ALA A 372 24.51 -35.49 3.05
C ALA A 372 25.91 -35.02 3.50
N ALA A 373 25.99 -34.37 4.66
CA ALA A 373 27.28 -33.95 5.24
C ALA A 373 28.15 -35.16 5.60
N GLU A 374 27.57 -36.24 6.15
CA GLU A 374 28.31 -37.47 6.48
C GLU A 374 28.77 -38.22 5.21
N VAL A 375 27.91 -38.29 4.18
CA VAL A 375 28.31 -38.83 2.87
C VAL A 375 29.48 -38.05 2.28
N LEU A 376 29.43 -36.71 2.34
CA LEU A 376 30.53 -35.86 1.87
C LEU A 376 31.81 -36.15 2.66
N ARG A 377 31.75 -36.25 3.99
CA ARG A 377 32.90 -36.54 4.84
C ARG A 377 33.55 -37.88 4.49
N ILE A 378 32.76 -38.94 4.32
CA ILE A 378 33.24 -40.29 3.95
C ILE A 378 33.86 -40.24 2.55
N THR A 379 33.19 -39.61 1.58
CA THR A 379 33.66 -39.52 0.19
C THR A 379 34.98 -38.73 0.10
N ASP A 380 35.15 -37.64 0.86
CA ASP A 380 36.39 -36.85 0.90
C ASP A 380 37.58 -37.70 1.43
N VAL A 381 37.38 -38.47 2.50
CA VAL A 381 38.39 -39.38 3.02
C VAL A 381 38.74 -40.45 2.01
N ALA A 382 37.76 -41.07 1.37
CA ALA A 382 37.96 -42.09 0.35
C ALA A 382 38.69 -41.53 -0.89
N PHE A 383 38.38 -40.31 -1.28
CA PHE A 383 39.02 -39.64 -2.41
C PHE A 383 40.51 -39.33 -2.12
N ARG A 384 40.82 -38.83 -0.94
CA ARG A 384 42.22 -38.61 -0.52
C ARG A 384 43.02 -39.91 -0.43
N ALA A 385 42.38 -41.02 -0.05
CA ALA A 385 42.96 -42.34 -0.06
C ALA A 385 43.05 -42.99 -1.46
N GLY A 386 42.49 -42.34 -2.50
CA GLY A 386 42.48 -42.88 -3.86
C GLY A 386 41.41 -43.96 -4.11
N ALA A 387 40.49 -44.18 -3.17
CA ALA A 387 39.48 -45.23 -3.22
C ALA A 387 38.19 -44.84 -3.93
N THR A 388 38.01 -43.52 -4.30
CA THR A 388 36.86 -43.04 -5.04
C THR A 388 37.26 -42.01 -6.11
N THR A 389 36.35 -41.67 -6.99
CA THR A 389 36.59 -40.78 -8.14
C THR A 389 36.32 -39.30 -7.79
N ASN A 390 36.93 -38.37 -8.52
CA ASN A 390 36.65 -36.94 -8.37
C ASN A 390 35.18 -36.57 -8.66
N ILE A 391 34.51 -37.35 -9.52
CA ILE A 391 33.12 -37.10 -9.86
C ILE A 391 32.20 -37.42 -8.69
N GLU A 392 32.49 -38.49 -7.93
CA GLU A 392 31.72 -38.82 -6.72
C GLU A 392 31.91 -37.79 -5.62
N LEU A 393 33.14 -37.24 -5.48
CA LEU A 393 33.36 -36.15 -4.52
C LEU A 393 32.58 -34.88 -4.90
N VAL A 394 32.62 -34.46 -6.18
CA VAL A 394 31.89 -33.30 -6.66
C VAL A 394 30.35 -33.49 -6.49
N ASP A 395 29.87 -34.70 -6.77
CA ASP A 395 28.45 -35.03 -6.56
C ASP A 395 28.04 -34.97 -5.07
N ALA A 396 28.88 -35.52 -4.18
CA ALA A 396 28.66 -35.43 -2.74
C ALA A 396 28.69 -33.97 -2.23
N GLN A 397 29.60 -33.14 -2.74
CA GLN A 397 29.67 -31.71 -2.42
C GLN A 397 28.38 -30.96 -2.87
N ARG A 398 27.90 -31.23 -4.08
CA ARG A 398 26.65 -30.66 -4.58
C ARG A 398 25.46 -31.04 -3.71
N ARG A 399 25.28 -32.32 -3.41
CA ARG A 399 24.19 -32.84 -2.57
C ARG A 399 24.22 -32.25 -1.16
N SER A 400 25.40 -32.09 -0.57
CA SER A 400 25.55 -31.46 0.75
C SER A 400 25.16 -30.01 0.72
N ARG A 401 25.58 -29.21 -0.28
CA ARG A 401 25.18 -27.83 -0.48
C ARG A 401 23.67 -27.69 -0.72
N ASP A 402 23.11 -28.54 -1.59
CA ASP A 402 21.68 -28.50 -1.92
C ASP A 402 20.82 -28.84 -0.69
N ALA A 403 21.26 -29.80 0.13
CA ALA A 403 20.61 -30.13 1.39
C ALA A 403 20.72 -29.00 2.43
N GLU A 404 21.86 -28.31 2.54
CA GLU A 404 22.03 -27.16 3.42
C GLU A 404 21.13 -25.99 2.96
N THR A 405 21.07 -25.74 1.66
CA THR A 405 20.14 -24.75 1.08
C THR A 405 18.68 -25.11 1.38
N ALA A 406 18.31 -26.38 1.33
CA ALA A 406 16.96 -26.85 1.67
C ALA A 406 16.63 -26.58 3.15
N VAL A 407 17.57 -26.74 4.07
CA VAL A 407 17.41 -26.40 5.49
C VAL A 407 17.13 -24.89 5.65
N ARG A 408 17.95 -24.03 5.02
CA ARG A 408 17.76 -22.57 5.11
C ARG A 408 16.39 -22.14 4.58
N ARG A 409 15.99 -22.68 3.45
CA ARG A 409 14.65 -22.41 2.88
C ARG A 409 13.51 -22.92 3.78
N ALA A 410 13.66 -24.07 4.44
CA ALA A 410 12.69 -24.58 5.38
C ALA A 410 12.61 -23.71 6.65
N GLU A 411 13.74 -23.21 7.16
CA GLU A 411 13.77 -22.25 8.27
C GLU A 411 13.04 -20.96 7.91
N ASP A 412 13.25 -20.41 6.71
CA ASP A 412 12.59 -19.18 6.26
C ASP A 412 11.08 -19.39 6.09
N ARG A 413 10.65 -20.52 5.49
CA ARG A 413 9.22 -20.85 5.40
C ARG A 413 8.57 -21.02 6.78
N ALA A 414 9.25 -21.63 7.73
CA ALA A 414 8.75 -21.76 9.09
C ALA A 414 8.58 -20.40 9.79
N ARG A 415 9.46 -19.41 9.54
CA ARG A 415 9.31 -18.03 10.05
C ARG A 415 8.13 -17.34 9.39
N LEU A 416 8.01 -17.42 8.07
CA LEU A 416 6.89 -16.83 7.33
C LEU A 416 5.54 -17.43 7.77
N ALA A 417 5.49 -18.75 8.03
CA ALA A 417 4.29 -19.39 8.55
C ALA A 417 3.89 -18.86 9.95
N ARG A 418 4.87 -18.58 10.82
CA ARG A 418 4.60 -17.95 12.13
C ARG A 418 4.09 -16.52 11.99
N LEU A 419 4.73 -15.71 11.13
CA LEU A 419 4.26 -14.37 10.83
C LEU A 419 2.82 -14.41 10.27
N ALA A 420 2.54 -15.32 9.33
CA ALA A 420 1.21 -15.50 8.76
C ALA A 420 0.14 -15.83 9.82
N LEU A 421 0.48 -16.62 10.85
CA LEU A 421 -0.44 -16.87 11.96
C LEU A 421 -0.69 -15.63 12.82
N LEU A 422 0.35 -14.86 13.16
CA LEU A 422 0.21 -13.60 13.90
C LEU A 422 -0.67 -12.60 13.14
N VAL A 423 -0.46 -12.48 11.84
CA VAL A 423 -1.28 -11.63 10.94
C VAL A 423 -2.72 -12.14 10.88
N ALA A 424 -2.93 -13.44 10.73
CA ALA A 424 -4.26 -14.04 10.65
C ALA A 424 -5.05 -13.88 11.96
N LEU A 425 -4.38 -13.88 13.11
CA LEU A 425 -4.96 -13.63 14.43
C LEU A 425 -5.21 -12.14 14.70
N GLY A 426 -4.74 -11.23 13.85
CA GLY A 426 -4.82 -9.78 14.06
C GLY A 426 -3.91 -9.26 15.17
N GLN A 427 -2.84 -9.99 15.49
CA GLN A 427 -1.88 -9.68 16.55
C GLN A 427 -0.57 -9.06 16.03
N PHE A 428 -0.52 -8.77 14.73
CA PHE A 428 0.61 -8.11 14.09
C PHE A 428 0.11 -6.99 13.16
N PRO A 429 0.83 -5.84 13.11
CA PRO A 429 1.96 -5.43 13.96
C PRO A 429 1.54 -5.18 15.43
N ARG A 430 2.51 -5.26 16.33
CA ARG A 430 2.31 -5.01 17.78
C ARG A 430 2.41 -3.54 18.11
#